data_762b6d83c35d8b198fa7144f6df1e12b
#
_entry.id   762b6d83c35d8b198fa7144f6df1e12b
#
_cell.length_a   1.000
_cell.length_b   1.000
_cell.length_c   1.000
_cell.angle_alpha   90.00
_cell.angle_beta   90.00
_cell.angle_gamma   90.00
#
_symmetry.space_group_name_H-M   'P 1'
#
loop_
_entity.id
_entity.type
_entity.pdbx_description
1 polymer ?
#
loop_
_entity_poly.entity_id
_entity_poly.type
_entity_poly.pdbx_seq_one_letter_code
_entity_poly.pdbx_strand_id
1 'polypeptide(L)'
;MIKLNFKMIIFVVGIVFMLVSINKKYGKYKEILNNRKILIENKRNLESKIVNVVESKNAERSKIMGEYNEIMAITEKLSFLSIKNESEFKKMIYVFSHDSGLKMKEISKSENVWERNGYRLKYIHFTVYGSLNNFGKFVYFVNKSRKYIDTSKMFMELTSDGFKISLGFIEKVEDRS
;
A
#
# COMPACT_ATOMS: atom_id res chain seq x y z
N MET A 1 -24.45 86.47 -41.95
CA MET A 1 -23.27 86.31 -41.07
C MET A 1 -23.79 86.27 -39.63
N ILE A 2 -23.74 85.07 -38.99
CA ILE A 2 -24.10 84.89 -37.61
C ILE A 2 -23.04 85.52 -36.74
N LYS A 3 -23.33 86.65 -36.06
CA LYS A 3 -22.44 87.26 -35.03
C LYS A 3 -22.36 86.26 -33.88
N LEU A 4 -21.35 85.48 -33.83
CA LEU A 4 -21.06 84.52 -32.77
C LEU A 4 -20.73 85.35 -31.51
N ASN A 5 -21.64 85.39 -30.55
CA ASN A 5 -21.48 86.09 -29.28
C ASN A 5 -20.40 85.36 -28.45
N PHE A 6 -19.35 86.04 -27.98
CA PHE A 6 -18.23 85.43 -27.22
C PHE A 6 -18.71 84.53 -26.08
N LYS A 7 -19.83 84.95 -25.44
CA LYS A 7 -20.49 84.09 -24.43
C LYS A 7 -20.97 82.72 -24.90
N MET A 8 -21.47 82.65 -26.16
CA MET A 8 -21.91 81.40 -26.76
C MET A 8 -20.72 80.49 -27.02
N ILE A 9 -19.56 81.04 -27.40
CA ILE A 9 -18.37 80.20 -27.66
C ILE A 9 -17.90 79.55 -26.34
N ILE A 10 -17.86 80.32 -25.20
CA ILE A 10 -17.47 79.80 -23.89
C ILE A 10 -18.43 78.68 -23.45
N PHE A 11 -19.74 78.87 -23.68
CA PHE A 11 -20.76 77.90 -23.32
C PHE A 11 -20.60 76.56 -24.14
N VAL A 12 -20.37 76.66 -25.41
CA VAL A 12 -20.14 75.49 -26.29
C VAL A 12 -18.86 74.75 -25.88
N VAL A 13 -17.73 75.45 -25.61
CA VAL A 13 -16.47 74.89 -25.13
C VAL A 13 -16.71 74.21 -23.77
N GLY A 14 -17.47 74.73 -22.87
CA GLY A 14 -17.83 74.11 -21.59
C GLY A 14 -18.60 72.82 -21.76
N ILE A 15 -19.59 72.78 -22.67
CA ILE A 15 -20.32 71.55 -22.98
C ILE A 15 -19.40 70.48 -23.57
N VAL A 16 -18.53 70.83 -24.53
CA VAL A 16 -17.56 69.88 -25.11
C VAL A 16 -16.63 69.32 -24.05
N PHE A 17 -16.12 70.16 -23.13
CA PHE A 17 -15.28 69.73 -22.03
C PHE A 17 -16.01 68.77 -21.06
N MET A 18 -17.28 69.06 -20.73
CA MET A 18 -18.11 68.16 -19.95
C MET A 18 -18.31 66.80 -20.64
N LEU A 19 -18.65 66.79 -21.91
CA LEU A 19 -18.86 65.56 -22.69
C LEU A 19 -17.58 64.68 -22.73
N VAL A 20 -16.42 65.31 -22.94
CA VAL A 20 -15.14 64.63 -22.92
C VAL A 20 -14.84 64.04 -21.52
N SER A 21 -15.13 64.76 -20.45
CA SER A 21 -14.92 64.35 -19.08
C SER A 21 -15.85 63.17 -18.70
N ILE A 22 -17.12 63.23 -19.13
CA ILE A 22 -18.09 62.15 -18.93
C ILE A 22 -17.64 60.88 -19.69
N ASN A 23 -17.21 61.05 -20.93
CA ASN A 23 -16.75 59.93 -21.74
C ASN A 23 -15.51 59.23 -21.15
N LYS A 24 -14.53 60.00 -20.63
CA LYS A 24 -13.37 59.44 -19.90
C LYS A 24 -13.77 58.70 -18.63
N LYS A 25 -14.71 59.22 -17.84
CA LYS A 25 -15.21 58.54 -16.62
C LYS A 25 -15.97 57.28 -16.98
N TYR A 26 -16.79 57.29 -18.03
CA TYR A 26 -17.54 56.14 -18.50
C TYR A 26 -16.63 55.05 -19.00
N GLY A 27 -15.55 55.40 -19.74
CA GLY A 27 -14.53 54.45 -20.16
C GLY A 27 -13.87 53.73 -18.97
N LYS A 28 -13.42 54.47 -17.97
CA LYS A 28 -12.85 53.94 -16.71
C LYS A 28 -13.85 53.04 -15.97
N TYR A 29 -15.10 53.42 -15.88
CA TYR A 29 -16.15 52.63 -15.21
C TYR A 29 -16.37 51.30 -15.93
N LYS A 30 -16.43 51.30 -17.26
CA LYS A 30 -16.53 50.08 -18.09
C LYS A 30 -15.34 49.15 -17.91
N GLU A 31 -14.14 49.72 -17.84
CA GLU A 31 -12.91 48.94 -17.57
C GLU A 31 -12.96 48.27 -16.18
N ILE A 32 -13.34 49.01 -15.15
CA ILE A 32 -13.49 48.49 -13.76
C ILE A 32 -14.53 47.34 -13.74
N LEU A 33 -15.66 47.49 -14.45
CA LEU A 33 -16.69 46.44 -14.53
C LEU A 33 -16.16 45.18 -15.25
N ASN A 34 -15.41 45.33 -16.31
CA ASN A 34 -14.80 44.22 -17.01
C ASN A 34 -13.77 43.51 -16.14
N ASN A 35 -12.89 44.25 -15.49
CA ASN A 35 -11.88 43.69 -14.59
C ASN A 35 -12.55 42.94 -13.43
N ARG A 36 -13.65 43.48 -12.87
CA ARG A 36 -14.44 42.79 -11.84
C ARG A 36 -15.04 41.48 -12.33
N LYS A 37 -15.57 41.44 -13.55
CA LYS A 37 -16.09 40.19 -14.16
C LYS A 37 -14.99 39.15 -14.30
N ILE A 38 -13.83 39.54 -14.84
CA ILE A 38 -12.66 38.63 -15.00
C ILE A 38 -12.20 38.10 -13.64
N LEU A 39 -12.13 38.95 -12.62
CA LEU A 39 -11.77 38.57 -11.25
C LEU A 39 -12.74 37.53 -10.65
N ILE A 40 -14.05 37.72 -10.84
CA ILE A 40 -15.08 36.78 -10.36
C ILE A 40 -14.96 35.47 -11.08
N GLU A 41 -14.74 35.47 -12.37
CA GLU A 41 -14.56 34.26 -13.18
C GLU A 41 -13.29 33.49 -12.78
N ASN A 42 -12.18 34.19 -12.62
CA ASN A 42 -10.93 33.61 -12.14
C ASN A 42 -11.08 33.01 -10.74
N LYS A 43 -11.79 33.70 -9.83
CA LYS A 43 -12.09 33.16 -8.50
C LYS A 43 -12.87 31.85 -8.59
N ARG A 44 -13.94 31.79 -9.39
CA ARG A 44 -14.72 30.56 -9.61
C ARG A 44 -13.86 29.41 -10.15
N ASN A 45 -13.03 29.71 -11.15
CA ASN A 45 -12.14 28.72 -11.72
C ASN A 45 -11.11 28.18 -10.71
N LEU A 46 -10.59 29.05 -9.83
CA LEU A 46 -9.69 28.64 -8.77
C LEU A 46 -10.41 27.79 -7.70
N GLU A 47 -11.61 28.18 -7.30
CA GLU A 47 -12.41 27.42 -6.34
C GLU A 47 -12.72 26.01 -6.87
N SER A 48 -13.13 25.88 -8.16
CA SER A 48 -13.38 24.56 -8.76
C SER A 48 -12.11 23.72 -8.84
N LYS A 49 -10.95 24.31 -9.17
CA LYS A 49 -9.67 23.59 -9.17
C LYS A 49 -9.28 23.11 -7.77
N ILE A 50 -9.50 23.93 -6.74
CA ILE A 50 -9.23 23.54 -5.35
C ILE A 50 -10.10 22.35 -4.95
N VAL A 51 -11.40 22.38 -5.25
CA VAL A 51 -12.31 21.24 -4.96
C VAL A 51 -11.82 19.96 -5.63
N ASN A 52 -11.52 20.01 -6.92
CA ASN A 52 -11.04 18.85 -7.67
C ASN A 52 -9.72 18.28 -7.11
N VAL A 53 -8.78 19.15 -6.70
CA VAL A 53 -7.52 18.71 -6.08
C VAL A 53 -7.74 18.09 -4.71
N VAL A 54 -8.65 18.64 -3.91
CA VAL A 54 -8.99 18.08 -2.60
C VAL A 54 -9.65 16.71 -2.74
N GLU A 55 -10.59 16.55 -3.67
CA GLU A 55 -11.25 15.28 -3.93
C GLU A 55 -10.26 14.22 -4.44
N SER A 56 -9.38 14.57 -5.38
CA SER A 56 -8.36 13.64 -5.88
C SER A 56 -7.39 13.20 -4.77
N LYS A 57 -6.94 14.12 -3.91
CA LYS A 57 -6.09 13.78 -2.76
C LYS A 57 -6.80 12.91 -1.73
N ASN A 58 -8.08 13.14 -1.49
CA ASN A 58 -8.86 12.31 -0.57
C ASN A 58 -9.04 10.89 -1.12
N ALA A 59 -9.30 10.75 -2.44
CA ALA A 59 -9.37 9.44 -3.09
C ALA A 59 -8.03 8.68 -3.01
N GLU A 60 -6.91 9.36 -3.27
CA GLU A 60 -5.57 8.79 -3.14
C GLU A 60 -5.26 8.36 -1.70
N ARG A 61 -5.58 9.19 -0.72
CA ARG A 61 -5.46 8.84 0.71
C ARG A 61 -6.27 7.61 1.09
N SER A 62 -7.50 7.49 0.62
CA SER A 62 -8.35 6.33 0.88
C SER A 62 -7.77 5.05 0.29
N LYS A 63 -7.18 5.14 -0.92
CA LYS A 63 -6.51 4.02 -1.57
C LYS A 63 -5.28 3.56 -0.77
N ILE A 64 -4.39 4.50 -0.41
CA ILE A 64 -3.20 4.20 0.41
C ILE A 64 -3.58 3.58 1.75
N MET A 65 -4.64 4.09 2.40
CA MET A 65 -5.11 3.52 3.67
C MET A 65 -5.66 2.11 3.50
N GLY A 66 -6.34 1.82 2.38
CA GLY A 66 -6.77 0.46 2.03
C GLY A 66 -5.59 -0.50 1.87
N GLU A 67 -4.60 -0.12 1.07
CA GLU A 67 -3.37 -0.90 0.87
C GLU A 67 -2.60 -1.12 2.19
N TYR A 68 -2.50 -0.09 3.03
CA TYR A 68 -1.88 -0.20 4.36
C TYR A 68 -2.60 -1.23 5.25
N ASN A 69 -3.93 -1.19 5.30
CA ASN A 69 -4.72 -2.13 6.10
C ASN A 69 -4.56 -3.58 5.59
N GLU A 70 -4.49 -3.79 4.27
CA GLU A 70 -4.22 -5.12 3.70
C GLU A 70 -2.82 -5.62 4.09
N ILE A 71 -1.79 -4.77 4.01
CA ILE A 71 -0.43 -5.11 4.43
C ILE A 71 -0.39 -5.47 5.92
N MET A 72 -1.06 -4.70 6.77
CA MET A 72 -1.14 -4.98 8.21
C MET A 72 -1.80 -6.33 8.49
N ALA A 73 -2.92 -6.63 7.83
CA ALA A 73 -3.62 -7.91 7.98
C ALA A 73 -2.74 -9.11 7.52
N ILE A 74 -1.98 -8.95 6.44
CA ILE A 74 -1.02 -9.98 5.98
C ILE A 74 0.10 -10.15 7.00
N THR A 75 0.64 -9.06 7.54
CA THR A 75 1.72 -9.08 8.54
C THR A 75 1.28 -9.77 9.83
N GLU A 76 0.07 -9.51 10.31
CA GLU A 76 -0.49 -10.21 11.47
C GLU A 76 -0.65 -11.70 11.21
N LYS A 77 -1.17 -12.09 10.05
CA LYS A 77 -1.27 -13.50 9.65
C LYS A 77 0.10 -14.17 9.60
N LEU A 78 1.10 -13.53 9.00
CA LEU A 78 2.46 -14.05 8.96
C LEU A 78 3.06 -14.20 10.36
N SER A 79 2.84 -13.24 11.24
CA SER A 79 3.29 -13.33 12.63
C SER A 79 2.68 -14.51 13.37
N PHE A 80 1.39 -14.79 13.16
CA PHE A 80 0.71 -15.95 13.75
C PHE A 80 1.20 -17.28 13.17
N LEU A 81 1.43 -17.33 11.86
CA LEU A 81 1.84 -18.54 11.14
C LEU A 81 3.35 -18.83 11.27
N SER A 82 4.16 -17.82 11.60
CA SER A 82 5.59 -17.99 11.75
C SER A 82 5.97 -18.77 13.00
N ILE A 83 7.15 -19.33 12.99
CA ILE A 83 7.78 -20.07 14.09
C ILE A 83 8.87 -19.16 14.70
N LYS A 84 9.07 -19.18 16.00
CA LYS A 84 10.02 -18.31 16.66
C LYS A 84 11.47 -18.58 16.23
N ASN A 85 11.82 -19.87 16.15
CA ASN A 85 13.16 -20.29 15.77
C ASN A 85 13.19 -21.74 15.29
N GLU A 86 14.33 -22.12 14.71
CA GLU A 86 14.58 -23.47 14.22
C GLU A 86 14.40 -24.55 15.29
N SER A 87 14.75 -24.28 16.54
CA SER A 87 14.61 -25.24 17.63
C SER A 87 13.14 -25.57 17.94
N GLU A 88 12.25 -24.56 17.89
CA GLU A 88 10.80 -24.77 18.04
C GLU A 88 10.27 -25.65 16.90
N PHE A 89 10.70 -25.39 15.66
CA PHE A 89 10.29 -26.20 14.53
C PHE A 89 10.76 -27.66 14.65
N LYS A 90 12.02 -27.88 15.01
CA LYS A 90 12.57 -29.23 15.23
C LYS A 90 11.79 -29.99 16.32
N LYS A 91 11.46 -29.33 17.43
CA LYS A 91 10.63 -29.90 18.50
C LYS A 91 9.26 -30.31 17.99
N MET A 92 8.60 -29.43 17.21
CA MET A 92 7.30 -29.72 16.64
C MET A 92 7.33 -30.93 15.71
N ILE A 93 8.31 -31.02 14.82
CA ILE A 93 8.47 -32.16 13.90
C ILE A 93 8.77 -33.46 14.68
N TYR A 94 9.57 -33.37 15.75
CA TYR A 94 9.81 -34.49 16.63
C TYR A 94 8.53 -35.03 17.28
N VAL A 95 7.69 -34.14 17.81
CA VAL A 95 6.39 -34.50 18.40
C VAL A 95 5.49 -35.14 17.34
N PHE A 96 5.38 -34.57 16.15
CA PHE A 96 4.55 -35.14 15.07
C PHE A 96 5.06 -36.53 14.65
N SER A 97 6.37 -36.74 14.59
CA SER A 97 6.93 -38.04 14.28
C SER A 97 6.63 -39.07 15.37
N HIS A 98 6.84 -38.68 16.62
CA HIS A 98 6.57 -39.52 17.79
C HIS A 98 5.09 -39.94 17.85
N ASP A 99 4.17 -38.98 17.75
CA ASP A 99 2.73 -39.20 17.88
C ASP A 99 2.17 -40.02 16.69
N SER A 100 2.83 -39.99 15.56
CA SER A 100 2.52 -40.84 14.40
C SER A 100 3.11 -42.24 14.48
N GLY A 101 3.97 -42.49 15.47
CA GLY A 101 4.67 -43.78 15.61
C GLY A 101 5.87 -43.94 14.67
N LEU A 102 6.42 -42.83 14.16
CA LEU A 102 7.66 -42.82 13.37
C LEU A 102 8.87 -42.63 14.28
N LYS A 103 9.97 -43.30 13.94
CA LYS A 103 11.27 -43.08 14.58
C LYS A 103 12.10 -42.13 13.74
N MET A 104 12.55 -41.00 14.33
CA MET A 104 13.40 -40.03 13.68
C MET A 104 14.87 -40.36 13.95
N LYS A 105 15.73 -40.36 12.90
CA LYS A 105 17.16 -40.66 13.02
C LYS A 105 18.00 -39.37 13.13
N GLU A 106 17.90 -38.53 12.13
CA GLU A 106 18.71 -37.32 12.04
C GLU A 106 17.90 -36.17 11.51
N ILE A 107 18.14 -34.99 12.06
CA ILE A 107 17.63 -33.71 11.53
C ILE A 107 18.86 -32.94 11.07
N SER A 108 18.90 -32.60 9.78
CA SER A 108 19.98 -31.78 9.24
C SER A 108 19.96 -30.34 9.77
N LYS A 109 21.03 -29.61 9.48
CA LYS A 109 21.06 -28.16 9.63
C LYS A 109 20.09 -27.55 8.62
N SER A 110 19.42 -26.47 9.01
CA SER A 110 18.48 -25.78 8.11
C SER A 110 19.21 -25.07 6.97
N GLU A 111 18.56 -25.05 5.82
CA GLU A 111 18.94 -24.30 4.62
C GLU A 111 18.10 -23.03 4.51
N ASN A 112 18.74 -21.86 4.39
CA ASN A 112 18.04 -20.59 4.15
C ASN A 112 17.72 -20.47 2.67
N VAL A 113 16.46 -20.21 2.33
CA VAL A 113 16.00 -20.04 0.94
C VAL A 113 15.86 -18.57 0.59
N TRP A 114 15.18 -17.79 1.44
CA TRP A 114 15.04 -16.34 1.29
C TRP A 114 14.82 -15.66 2.64
N GLU A 115 15.10 -14.36 2.66
CA GLU A 115 14.83 -13.46 3.79
C GLU A 115 14.27 -12.16 3.26
N ARG A 116 13.09 -11.74 3.78
CA ARG A 116 12.44 -10.47 3.44
C ARG A 116 11.58 -9.99 4.59
N ASN A 117 11.55 -8.67 4.79
CA ASN A 117 10.63 -8.00 5.72
C ASN A 117 10.63 -8.61 7.15
N GLY A 118 11.80 -8.99 7.67
CA GLY A 118 11.90 -9.58 9.00
C GLY A 118 11.42 -11.04 9.10
N TYR A 119 11.21 -11.71 7.97
CA TYR A 119 10.88 -13.14 7.90
C TYR A 119 11.87 -13.89 7.04
N ARG A 120 12.14 -15.14 7.42
CA ARG A 120 13.08 -16.04 6.72
C ARG A 120 12.41 -17.38 6.46
N LEU A 121 12.45 -17.85 5.20
CA LEU A 121 12.05 -19.21 4.86
C LEU A 121 13.26 -20.12 4.95
N LYS A 122 13.14 -21.16 5.75
CA LYS A 122 14.14 -22.20 5.93
C LYS A 122 13.57 -23.57 5.59
N TYR A 123 14.41 -24.47 5.07
CA TYR A 123 14.10 -25.88 4.93
C TYR A 123 14.95 -26.72 5.87
N ILE A 124 14.32 -27.76 6.44
CA ILE A 124 15.00 -28.79 7.22
C ILE A 124 14.77 -30.12 6.53
N HIS A 125 15.84 -30.91 6.43
CA HIS A 125 15.82 -32.23 5.90
C HIS A 125 16.01 -33.25 7.03
N PHE A 126 15.22 -34.31 7.04
CA PHE A 126 15.31 -35.36 8.04
C PHE A 126 14.83 -36.68 7.50
N THR A 127 15.22 -37.75 8.18
CA THR A 127 14.83 -39.11 7.86
C THR A 127 14.01 -39.72 8.97
N VAL A 128 12.88 -40.32 8.62
CA VAL A 128 12.01 -41.07 9.54
C VAL A 128 11.82 -42.46 9.11
N TYR A 129 11.64 -43.38 10.07
CA TYR A 129 11.47 -44.82 9.91
C TYR A 129 10.13 -45.23 10.44
N GLY A 130 9.43 -46.09 9.74
CA GLY A 130 8.15 -46.65 10.15
C GLY A 130 7.29 -47.10 8.98
N SER A 131 6.06 -47.47 9.26
CA SER A 131 5.13 -47.94 8.23
C SER A 131 4.59 -46.74 7.41
N LEU A 132 4.11 -47.02 6.20
CA LEU A 132 3.43 -46.01 5.36
C LEU A 132 2.20 -45.44 6.05
N ASN A 133 1.47 -46.24 6.85
CA ASN A 133 0.33 -45.78 7.63
C ASN A 133 0.75 -44.73 8.69
N ASN A 134 1.88 -44.95 9.36
CA ASN A 134 2.45 -43.99 10.32
C ASN A 134 2.91 -42.71 9.61
N PHE A 135 3.46 -42.84 8.42
CA PHE A 135 3.80 -41.71 7.58
C PHE A 135 2.55 -40.90 7.19
N GLY A 136 1.45 -41.54 6.82
CA GLY A 136 0.16 -40.90 6.56
C GLY A 136 -0.36 -40.08 7.77
N LYS A 137 -0.23 -40.64 8.99
CA LYS A 137 -0.55 -39.91 10.23
C LYS A 137 0.35 -38.67 10.45
N PHE A 138 1.64 -38.82 10.16
CA PHE A 138 2.57 -37.70 10.25
C PHE A 138 2.17 -36.56 9.29
N VAL A 139 1.87 -36.86 8.03
CA VAL A 139 1.39 -35.88 7.05
C VAL A 139 0.09 -35.22 7.52
N TYR A 140 -0.81 -35.98 8.13
CA TYR A 140 -2.02 -35.43 8.73
C TYR A 140 -1.70 -34.40 9.82
N PHE A 141 -0.76 -34.67 10.75
CA PHE A 141 -0.37 -33.73 11.79
C PHE A 141 0.29 -32.47 11.20
N VAL A 142 1.15 -32.62 10.19
CA VAL A 142 1.75 -31.48 9.47
C VAL A 142 0.66 -30.59 8.88
N ASN A 143 -0.32 -31.15 8.19
CA ASN A 143 -1.43 -30.39 7.57
C ASN A 143 -2.40 -29.78 8.61
N LYS A 144 -2.52 -30.37 9.80
CA LYS A 144 -3.33 -29.84 10.90
C LYS A 144 -2.59 -28.79 11.72
N SER A 145 -1.33 -28.58 11.50
CA SER A 145 -0.55 -27.55 12.19
C SER A 145 -1.18 -26.16 12.00
N ARG A 146 -1.20 -25.38 13.08
CA ARG A 146 -1.57 -23.96 13.01
C ARG A 146 -0.45 -23.07 12.51
N LYS A 147 0.76 -23.64 12.32
CA LYS A 147 1.92 -22.94 11.80
C LYS A 147 2.06 -23.19 10.30
N TYR A 148 2.66 -22.24 9.60
CA TYR A 148 2.95 -22.43 8.18
C TYR A 148 4.08 -23.45 8.04
N ILE A 149 3.78 -24.54 7.35
CA ILE A 149 4.74 -25.57 6.97
C ILE A 149 4.67 -25.71 5.45
N ASP A 150 5.78 -25.41 4.79
CA ASP A 150 5.88 -25.56 3.35
C ASP A 150 6.24 -27.02 3.01
N THR A 151 5.32 -27.69 2.32
CA THR A 151 5.45 -29.05 1.86
C THR A 151 5.80 -29.14 0.36
N SER A 152 6.01 -28.02 -0.33
CA SER A 152 6.25 -27.97 -1.77
C SER A 152 7.51 -28.71 -2.22
N LYS A 153 8.51 -28.81 -1.33
CA LYS A 153 9.73 -29.59 -1.52
C LYS A 153 9.73 -30.90 -0.71
N MET A 154 8.56 -31.38 -0.33
CA MET A 154 8.44 -32.65 0.36
C MET A 154 8.69 -33.80 -0.64
N PHE A 155 9.95 -34.12 -0.87
CA PHE A 155 10.34 -35.32 -1.60
C PHE A 155 10.25 -36.50 -0.66
N MET A 156 9.35 -37.41 -0.99
CA MET A 156 9.35 -38.74 -0.38
C MET A 156 10.32 -39.60 -1.16
N GLU A 157 11.58 -39.58 -0.79
CA GLU A 157 12.50 -40.58 -1.26
C GLU A 157 12.36 -41.84 -0.37
N LEU A 158 11.76 -42.85 -0.92
CA LEU A 158 11.71 -44.18 -0.27
C LEU A 158 13.11 -44.77 -0.33
N THR A 159 13.83 -44.70 0.78
CA THR A 159 15.10 -45.40 0.93
C THR A 159 14.83 -46.81 1.49
N SER A 160 15.79 -47.76 1.35
CA SER A 160 15.71 -49.06 1.99
C SER A 160 15.41 -48.97 3.49
N ASP A 161 15.70 -47.87 4.12
CA ASP A 161 15.69 -47.69 5.57
C ASP A 161 14.67 -46.66 6.06
N GLY A 162 13.85 -46.03 5.22
CA GLY A 162 12.85 -45.05 5.67
C GLY A 162 12.48 -43.98 4.65
N PHE A 163 11.90 -42.87 5.13
CA PHE A 163 11.42 -41.74 4.33
C PHE A 163 12.31 -40.54 4.56
N LYS A 164 12.96 -40.03 3.51
CA LYS A 164 13.58 -38.69 3.57
C LYS A 164 12.53 -37.62 3.30
N ILE A 165 12.50 -36.62 4.15
CA ILE A 165 11.50 -35.53 4.14
C ILE A 165 12.21 -34.20 4.17
N SER A 166 11.69 -33.24 3.37
CA SER A 166 12.09 -31.83 3.40
C SER A 166 10.87 -30.99 3.72
N LEU A 167 10.91 -30.23 4.81
CA LEU A 167 9.85 -29.32 5.20
C LEU A 167 10.39 -27.90 5.38
N GLY A 168 9.65 -26.93 4.84
CA GLY A 168 9.94 -25.52 4.99
C GLY A 168 9.11 -24.89 6.10
N PHE A 169 9.67 -23.87 6.74
CA PHE A 169 8.99 -23.05 7.74
C PHE A 169 9.41 -21.59 7.67
N ILE A 170 8.52 -20.70 8.10
CA ILE A 170 8.81 -19.26 8.21
C ILE A 170 9.23 -18.96 9.64
N GLU A 171 10.44 -18.41 9.78
CA GLU A 171 10.98 -17.91 11.04
C GLU A 171 10.90 -16.39 11.05
N LYS A 172 10.47 -15.80 12.17
CA LYS A 172 10.56 -14.36 12.37
C LYS A 172 12.00 -14.01 12.79
N VAL A 173 12.65 -13.16 12.01
CA VAL A 173 13.98 -12.64 12.33
C VAL A 173 13.79 -11.53 13.36
N GLU A 174 14.30 -11.71 14.58
CA GLU A 174 14.37 -10.63 15.54
C GLU A 174 15.49 -9.67 15.11
N ASP A 175 15.14 -8.40 14.89
CA ASP A 175 16.15 -7.36 14.70
C ASP A 175 17.06 -7.37 15.94
N ARG A 176 18.30 -7.80 15.76
CA ARG A 176 19.33 -7.60 16.78
C ARG A 176 19.72 -6.13 16.73
N SER A 177 18.94 -5.30 17.45
CA SER A 177 19.35 -3.94 17.83
C SER A 177 20.52 -3.97 18.79
#